data_e65e737424f1ff523b49e36e96bbcc45
#
_entry.id   e65e737424f1ff523b49e36e96bbcc45
#
_cell.length_a   1.000
_cell.length_b   1.000
_cell.length_c   1.000
_cell.angle_alpha   90.00
_cell.angle_beta   90.00
_cell.angle_gamma   90.00
#
_symmetry.space_group_name_H-M   'P 1'
#
loop_
_entity.id
_entity.type
_entity.pdbx_description
1 polymer ?
#
loop_
_entity_poly.entity_id
_entity_poly.type
_entity_poly.pdbx_seq_one_letter_code
_entity_poly.pdbx_strand_id
1 'polypeptide(L)'
;MAASDPIRVLLADDHAVVRAGIRQFLEHASDIIVVAEADDGEMALELIAQHKPDVAVVDIQMPKATGIEVTRWVRANHRDVGVLVLTAYDDDPYVMAVLQAGANGYVLKTASPASIVQAVRDVHEGKSALDPAVTRRLMAQIADRAASTMPVYEELTERELAVLSLAGKGYTNKAIGVQLGISDRTVQGHLAKTYQKLDANSRTEAVMKAVSLGLMPTEVK
;
A
#
# COMPACT_ATOMS: atom_id res chain seq x y z
N MET A 1 -13.09 -38.96 12.88
CA MET A 1 -12.37 -37.90 12.18
C MET A 1 -11.70 -37.05 13.24
N ALA A 2 -10.37 -36.89 13.22
CA ALA A 2 -9.68 -36.01 14.15
C ALA A 2 -10.19 -34.58 13.89
N ALA A 3 -10.66 -33.90 14.93
CA ALA A 3 -10.96 -32.48 14.83
C ALA A 3 -9.65 -31.77 14.47
N SER A 4 -9.59 -31.10 13.33
CA SER A 4 -8.47 -30.22 13.04
C SER A 4 -8.46 -29.11 14.09
N ASP A 5 -7.27 -28.68 14.52
CA ASP A 5 -7.15 -27.57 15.43
C ASP A 5 -7.83 -26.32 14.81
N PRO A 6 -8.51 -25.50 15.62
CA PRO A 6 -9.21 -24.33 15.10
C PRO A 6 -8.20 -23.29 14.56
N ILE A 7 -8.57 -22.59 13.51
CA ILE A 7 -7.80 -21.48 12.92
C ILE A 7 -7.69 -20.36 13.95
N ARG A 8 -6.48 -20.00 14.32
CA ARG A 8 -6.19 -18.97 15.32
C ARG A 8 -6.08 -17.61 14.64
N VAL A 9 -7.00 -16.71 14.96
CA VAL A 9 -7.09 -15.38 14.34
C VAL A 9 -6.73 -14.29 15.32
N LEU A 10 -5.89 -13.35 14.89
CA LEU A 10 -5.76 -12.05 15.52
C LEU A 10 -6.63 -11.05 14.73
N LEU A 11 -7.39 -10.23 15.44
CA LEU A 11 -8.26 -9.21 14.85
C LEU A 11 -7.81 -7.81 15.27
N ALA A 12 -7.46 -6.94 14.30
CA ALA A 12 -7.03 -5.57 14.53
C ALA A 12 -7.92 -4.57 13.78
N ASP A 13 -8.57 -3.68 14.52
CA ASP A 13 -9.46 -2.64 13.99
C ASP A 13 -9.65 -1.57 15.08
N ASP A 14 -9.48 -0.30 14.79
CA ASP A 14 -9.62 0.78 15.78
C ASP A 14 -11.09 1.08 16.16
N HIS A 15 -12.05 0.59 15.36
CA HIS A 15 -13.48 0.76 15.59
C HIS A 15 -14.04 -0.40 16.45
N ALA A 16 -14.21 -0.20 17.75
CA ALA A 16 -14.64 -1.22 18.69
C ALA A 16 -15.93 -1.96 18.29
N VAL A 17 -16.91 -1.25 17.72
CA VAL A 17 -18.19 -1.86 17.29
C VAL A 17 -18.00 -2.78 16.09
N VAL A 18 -17.18 -2.36 15.13
CA VAL A 18 -16.84 -3.17 13.95
C VAL A 18 -16.07 -4.41 14.38
N ARG A 19 -15.05 -4.23 15.23
CA ARG A 19 -14.23 -5.31 15.77
C ARG A 19 -15.08 -6.34 16.51
N ALA A 20 -15.97 -5.91 17.39
CA ALA A 20 -16.88 -6.80 18.11
C ALA A 20 -17.81 -7.58 17.14
N GLY A 21 -18.32 -6.92 16.10
CA GLY A 21 -19.16 -7.56 15.08
C GLY A 21 -18.41 -8.62 14.29
N ILE A 22 -17.21 -8.31 13.80
CA ILE A 22 -16.35 -9.24 13.05
C ILE A 22 -15.97 -10.43 13.94
N ARG A 23 -15.58 -10.17 15.18
CA ARG A 23 -15.28 -11.23 16.16
C ARG A 23 -16.45 -12.19 16.29
N GLN A 24 -17.66 -11.67 16.48
CA GLN A 24 -18.86 -12.51 16.61
C GLN A 24 -19.09 -13.39 15.37
N PHE A 25 -18.84 -12.87 14.17
CA PHE A 25 -18.97 -13.64 12.94
C PHE A 25 -17.93 -14.76 12.84
N LEU A 26 -16.67 -14.46 13.20
CA LEU A 26 -15.59 -15.44 13.17
C LEU A 26 -15.82 -16.55 14.19
N GLU A 27 -16.16 -16.20 15.44
CA GLU A 27 -16.38 -17.17 16.52
C GLU A 27 -17.68 -17.96 16.37
N HIS A 28 -18.61 -17.52 15.50
CA HIS A 28 -19.78 -18.33 15.15
C HIS A 28 -19.41 -19.55 14.27
N ALA A 29 -18.28 -19.48 13.59
CA ALA A 29 -17.70 -20.61 12.87
C ALA A 29 -16.93 -21.50 13.86
N SER A 30 -17.33 -22.78 13.97
CA SER A 30 -16.77 -23.71 14.96
C SER A 30 -15.30 -24.06 14.76
N ASP A 31 -14.73 -23.71 13.61
CA ASP A 31 -13.35 -23.96 13.18
C ASP A 31 -12.43 -22.74 13.30
N ILE A 32 -12.92 -21.61 13.85
CA ILE A 32 -12.14 -20.37 14.01
C ILE A 32 -12.21 -19.87 15.45
N ILE A 33 -11.08 -19.43 16.00
CA ILE A 33 -11.01 -18.77 17.31
C ILE A 33 -10.26 -17.44 17.21
N VAL A 34 -10.75 -16.39 17.85
CA VAL A 34 -10.05 -15.12 17.96
C VAL A 34 -9.15 -15.17 19.21
N VAL A 35 -7.84 -15.26 19.01
CA VAL A 35 -6.85 -15.43 20.08
C VAL A 35 -6.37 -14.09 20.66
N ALA A 36 -6.51 -13.00 19.93
CA ALA A 36 -6.16 -11.66 20.38
C ALA A 36 -6.89 -10.59 19.57
N GLU A 37 -7.09 -9.42 20.20
CA GLU A 37 -7.66 -8.23 19.57
C GLU A 37 -6.75 -7.02 19.79
N ALA A 38 -6.63 -6.16 18.78
CA ALA A 38 -5.88 -4.91 18.82
C ALA A 38 -6.76 -3.74 18.37
N ASP A 39 -6.58 -2.58 18.97
CA ASP A 39 -7.25 -1.34 18.61
C ASP A 39 -6.33 -0.34 17.89
N ASP A 40 -5.06 -0.70 17.71
CA ASP A 40 -4.09 0.04 16.91
C ASP A 40 -3.03 -0.88 16.29
N GLY A 41 -2.25 -0.33 15.37
CA GLY A 41 -1.27 -1.10 14.62
C GLY A 41 -0.07 -1.56 15.45
N GLU A 42 0.43 -0.75 16.42
CA GLU A 42 1.54 -1.18 17.28
C GLU A 42 1.13 -2.35 18.18
N MET A 43 -0.04 -2.28 18.79
CA MET A 43 -0.62 -3.38 19.54
C MET A 43 -0.79 -4.64 18.68
N ALA A 44 -1.22 -4.47 17.44
CA ALA A 44 -1.32 -5.60 16.51
C ALA A 44 0.03 -6.28 16.27
N LEU A 45 1.12 -5.51 16.07
CA LEU A 45 2.47 -6.06 15.91
C LEU A 45 2.93 -6.86 17.13
N GLU A 46 2.73 -6.31 18.34
CA GLU A 46 3.09 -6.96 19.59
C GLU A 46 2.33 -8.28 19.79
N LEU A 47 1.01 -8.25 19.58
CA LEU A 47 0.16 -9.42 19.76
C LEU A 47 0.40 -10.50 18.69
N ILE A 48 0.72 -10.12 17.44
CA ILE A 48 1.13 -11.09 16.41
C ILE A 48 2.42 -11.81 16.83
N ALA A 49 3.41 -11.08 17.32
CA ALA A 49 4.67 -11.67 17.78
C ALA A 49 4.45 -12.63 18.97
N GLN A 50 3.57 -12.25 19.90
CA GLN A 50 3.28 -13.03 21.11
C GLN A 50 2.45 -14.27 20.82
N HIS A 51 1.35 -14.12 20.10
CA HIS A 51 0.34 -15.18 19.92
C HIS A 51 0.61 -16.06 18.69
N LYS A 52 1.38 -15.57 17.71
CA LYS A 52 1.65 -16.26 16.44
C LYS A 52 0.37 -16.87 15.85
N PRO A 53 -0.60 -16.02 15.48
CA PRO A 53 -1.85 -16.49 14.89
C PRO A 53 -1.60 -17.13 13.52
N ASP A 54 -2.54 -17.97 13.06
CA ASP A 54 -2.50 -18.50 11.70
C ASP A 54 -2.87 -17.40 10.67
N VAL A 55 -3.83 -16.53 11.06
CA VAL A 55 -4.28 -15.42 10.23
C VAL A 55 -4.40 -14.15 11.06
N ALA A 56 -3.80 -13.06 10.58
CA ALA A 56 -4.03 -11.72 11.08
C ALA A 56 -5.06 -11.00 10.18
N VAL A 57 -6.21 -10.66 10.75
CA VAL A 57 -7.26 -9.86 10.11
C VAL A 57 -7.07 -8.43 10.56
N VAL A 58 -6.69 -7.53 9.62
CA VAL A 58 -6.27 -6.17 9.97
C VAL A 58 -7.02 -5.11 9.17
N ASP A 59 -7.43 -4.04 9.82
CA ASP A 59 -7.91 -2.84 9.14
C ASP A 59 -6.76 -2.08 8.50
N ILE A 60 -7.02 -1.38 7.40
CA ILE A 60 -6.02 -0.53 6.75
C ILE A 60 -5.69 0.69 7.60
N GLN A 61 -6.72 1.37 8.10
CA GLN A 61 -6.58 2.65 8.81
C GLN A 61 -6.65 2.41 10.31
N MET A 62 -5.50 2.34 10.94
CA MET A 62 -5.38 2.25 12.39
C MET A 62 -4.39 3.30 12.90
N PRO A 63 -4.56 3.79 14.15
CA PRO A 63 -3.57 4.64 14.81
C PRO A 63 -2.22 3.95 14.95
N LYS A 64 -1.16 4.74 15.10
CA LYS A 64 0.24 4.37 15.35
C LYS A 64 0.91 3.60 14.21
N ALA A 65 0.31 2.55 13.68
CA ALA A 65 0.77 1.86 12.48
C ALA A 65 -0.43 1.43 11.62
N THR A 66 -0.32 1.64 10.32
CA THR A 66 -1.34 1.25 9.35
C THR A 66 -1.32 -0.26 9.08
N GLY A 67 -2.43 -0.82 8.59
CA GLY A 67 -2.49 -2.22 8.17
C GLY A 67 -1.48 -2.58 7.07
N ILE A 68 -1.04 -1.59 6.27
CA ILE A 68 0.04 -1.77 5.28
C ILE A 68 1.38 -2.00 5.99
N GLU A 69 1.68 -1.20 7.01
CA GLU A 69 2.91 -1.33 7.80
C GLU A 69 2.91 -2.63 8.59
N VAL A 70 1.79 -2.99 9.20
CA VAL A 70 1.61 -4.30 9.85
C VAL A 70 1.85 -5.44 8.86
N THR A 71 1.28 -5.37 7.67
CA THR A 71 1.47 -6.39 6.62
C THR A 71 2.94 -6.54 6.24
N ARG A 72 3.66 -5.43 5.99
CA ARG A 72 5.09 -5.44 5.65
C ARG A 72 5.92 -6.07 6.77
N TRP A 73 5.63 -5.71 8.00
CA TRP A 73 6.33 -6.25 9.16
C TRP A 73 6.09 -7.76 9.32
N VAL A 74 4.84 -8.22 9.15
CA VAL A 74 4.51 -9.65 9.18
C VAL A 74 5.29 -10.41 8.11
N ARG A 75 5.36 -9.90 6.88
CA ARG A 75 6.12 -10.53 5.79
C ARG A 75 7.62 -10.61 6.06
N ALA A 76 8.17 -9.62 6.76
CA ALA A 76 9.59 -9.60 7.12
C ALA A 76 9.93 -10.56 8.26
N ASN A 77 9.02 -10.74 9.24
CA ASN A 77 9.34 -11.40 10.51
C ASN A 77 8.55 -12.71 10.73
N HIS A 78 7.35 -12.85 10.16
CA HIS A 78 6.40 -13.96 10.42
C HIS A 78 5.73 -14.41 9.13
N ARG A 79 6.49 -15.01 8.20
CA ARG A 79 6.01 -15.38 6.85
C ARG A 79 4.89 -16.41 6.86
N ASP A 80 4.80 -17.21 7.91
CA ASP A 80 3.78 -18.26 8.08
C ASP A 80 2.42 -17.69 8.48
N VAL A 81 2.37 -16.44 8.97
CA VAL A 81 1.11 -15.79 9.33
C VAL A 81 0.42 -15.26 8.09
N GLY A 82 -0.78 -15.73 7.79
CA GLY A 82 -1.62 -15.18 6.74
C GLY A 82 -2.09 -13.76 7.09
N VAL A 83 -2.14 -12.84 6.12
CA VAL A 83 -2.67 -11.48 6.35
C VAL A 83 -3.88 -11.26 5.46
N LEU A 84 -5.04 -11.08 6.11
CA LEU A 84 -6.29 -10.66 5.49
C LEU A 84 -6.56 -9.20 5.86
N VAL A 85 -6.62 -8.33 4.87
CA VAL A 85 -6.92 -6.92 5.10
C VAL A 85 -8.41 -6.67 4.92
N LEU A 86 -9.02 -5.99 5.90
CA LEU A 86 -10.40 -5.51 5.83
C LEU A 86 -10.42 -4.00 5.62
N THR A 87 -11.34 -3.50 4.81
CA THR A 87 -11.50 -2.07 4.55
C THR A 87 -12.97 -1.67 4.48
N ALA A 88 -13.27 -0.43 4.88
CA ALA A 88 -14.61 0.13 4.77
C ALA A 88 -14.93 0.63 3.35
N TYR A 89 -13.92 0.85 2.52
CA TYR A 89 -14.05 1.54 1.24
C TYR A 89 -13.73 0.63 0.06
N ASP A 90 -14.62 0.61 -0.91
CA ASP A 90 -14.43 -0.09 -2.17
C ASP A 90 -13.56 0.70 -3.16
N ASP A 91 -13.39 2.02 -2.98
CA ASP A 91 -12.55 2.93 -3.78
C ASP A 91 -11.17 3.20 -3.15
N ASP A 92 -10.66 2.28 -2.35
CA ASP A 92 -9.47 2.50 -1.56
C ASP A 92 -8.22 2.61 -2.46
N PRO A 93 -7.52 3.75 -2.47
CA PRO A 93 -6.26 3.91 -3.20
C PRO A 93 -5.15 3.01 -2.65
N TYR A 94 -5.37 2.37 -1.50
CA TYR A 94 -4.40 1.52 -0.82
C TYR A 94 -4.41 0.06 -1.28
N VAL A 95 -5.39 -0.38 -2.11
CA VAL A 95 -5.46 -1.79 -2.58
C VAL A 95 -4.13 -2.27 -3.13
N MET A 96 -3.53 -1.49 -4.05
CA MET A 96 -2.23 -1.86 -4.63
C MET A 96 -1.12 -1.87 -3.59
N ALA A 97 -1.11 -0.92 -2.67
CA ALA A 97 -0.09 -0.84 -1.62
C ALA A 97 -0.18 -2.02 -0.63
N VAL A 98 -1.39 -2.45 -0.29
CA VAL A 98 -1.67 -3.63 0.55
C VAL A 98 -1.17 -4.91 -0.12
N LEU A 99 -1.48 -5.10 -1.41
CA LEU A 99 -1.05 -6.29 -2.16
C LEU A 99 0.48 -6.28 -2.38
N GLN A 100 1.08 -5.13 -2.68
CA GLN A 100 2.54 -4.98 -2.77
C GLN A 100 3.23 -5.19 -1.42
N ALA A 101 2.56 -4.89 -0.31
CA ALA A 101 3.05 -5.22 1.03
C ALA A 101 3.03 -6.72 1.32
N GLY A 102 2.34 -7.53 0.48
CA GLY A 102 2.28 -8.98 0.57
C GLY A 102 1.09 -9.53 1.35
N ALA A 103 -0.04 -8.80 1.41
CA ALA A 103 -1.28 -9.35 1.95
C ALA A 103 -1.76 -10.57 1.14
N ASN A 104 -2.32 -11.57 1.81
CA ASN A 104 -2.87 -12.77 1.18
C ASN A 104 -4.33 -12.54 0.75
N GLY A 105 -5.02 -11.59 1.37
CA GLY A 105 -6.40 -11.29 1.04
C GLY A 105 -6.77 -9.83 1.29
N TYR A 106 -7.83 -9.41 0.62
CA TYR A 106 -8.42 -8.08 0.73
C TYR A 106 -9.93 -8.18 0.58
N VAL A 107 -10.65 -7.82 1.62
CA VAL A 107 -12.11 -7.97 1.70
C VAL A 107 -12.73 -6.68 2.24
N LEU A 108 -13.90 -6.32 1.73
CA LEU A 108 -14.67 -5.18 2.22
C LEU A 108 -15.32 -5.50 3.57
N LYS A 109 -15.32 -4.57 4.52
CA LYS A 109 -16.06 -4.69 5.79
C LYS A 109 -17.58 -4.79 5.57
N THR A 110 -18.08 -4.39 4.38
CA THR A 110 -19.48 -4.54 3.95
C THR A 110 -19.80 -5.90 3.36
N ALA A 111 -18.80 -6.78 3.20
CA ALA A 111 -19.03 -8.15 2.74
C ALA A 111 -19.88 -8.94 3.73
N SER A 112 -20.53 -9.99 3.24
CA SER A 112 -21.33 -10.86 4.12
C SER A 112 -20.46 -11.54 5.18
N PRO A 113 -21.00 -11.80 6.38
CA PRO A 113 -20.28 -12.57 7.41
C PRO A 113 -19.70 -13.88 6.87
N ALA A 114 -20.43 -14.59 6.04
CA ALA A 114 -19.98 -15.83 5.42
C ALA A 114 -18.77 -15.62 4.49
N SER A 115 -18.72 -14.49 3.77
CA SER A 115 -17.59 -14.14 2.90
C SER A 115 -16.33 -13.84 3.70
N ILE A 116 -16.46 -13.13 4.83
CA ILE A 116 -15.32 -12.82 5.72
C ILE A 116 -14.76 -14.12 6.32
N VAL A 117 -15.62 -15.00 6.83
CA VAL A 117 -15.24 -16.32 7.38
C VAL A 117 -14.54 -17.16 6.31
N GLN A 118 -15.08 -17.19 5.09
CA GLN A 118 -14.48 -17.96 4.00
C GLN A 118 -13.12 -17.38 3.60
N ALA A 119 -12.97 -16.06 3.58
CA ALA A 119 -11.69 -15.40 3.30
C ALA A 119 -10.60 -15.77 4.33
N VAL A 120 -10.95 -15.88 5.61
CA VAL A 120 -10.02 -16.35 6.66
C VAL A 120 -9.58 -17.79 6.37
N ARG A 121 -10.49 -18.68 5.98
CA ARG A 121 -10.17 -20.08 5.63
C ARG A 121 -9.26 -20.14 4.40
N ASP A 122 -9.58 -19.39 3.36
CA ASP A 122 -8.78 -19.34 2.12
C ASP A 122 -7.37 -18.86 2.39
N VAL A 123 -7.21 -17.82 3.21
CA VAL A 123 -5.89 -17.30 3.62
C VAL A 123 -5.13 -18.32 4.45
N HIS A 124 -5.77 -19.00 5.37
CA HIS A 124 -5.17 -20.07 6.17
C HIS A 124 -4.67 -21.23 5.28
N GLU A 125 -5.42 -21.59 4.26
CA GLU A 125 -5.04 -22.61 3.28
C GLU A 125 -3.96 -22.14 2.27
N GLY A 126 -3.46 -20.91 2.40
CA GLY A 126 -2.48 -20.32 1.47
C GLY A 126 -3.07 -19.85 0.14
N LYS A 127 -4.39 -19.78 0.03
CA LYS A 127 -5.09 -19.22 -1.13
C LYS A 127 -5.18 -17.69 -1.05
N SER A 128 -5.40 -17.05 -2.17
CA SER A 128 -5.69 -15.60 -2.21
C SER A 128 -7.18 -15.35 -2.01
N ALA A 129 -7.53 -14.52 -1.05
CA ALA A 129 -8.89 -14.08 -0.77
C ALA A 129 -9.10 -12.64 -1.23
N LEU A 130 -9.51 -12.45 -2.48
CA LEU A 130 -9.79 -11.14 -3.05
C LEU A 130 -11.29 -11.00 -3.34
N ASP A 131 -11.89 -9.92 -2.85
CA ASP A 131 -13.24 -9.56 -3.22
C ASP A 131 -13.38 -9.43 -4.75
N PRO A 132 -14.44 -9.95 -5.39
CA PRO A 132 -14.64 -9.82 -6.84
C PRO A 132 -14.67 -8.38 -7.35
N ALA A 133 -15.15 -7.42 -6.55
CA ALA A 133 -15.13 -6.01 -6.90
C ALA A 133 -13.69 -5.47 -6.92
N VAL A 134 -12.89 -5.83 -5.93
CA VAL A 134 -11.47 -5.50 -5.84
C VAL A 134 -10.69 -6.14 -6.98
N THR A 135 -10.95 -7.41 -7.29
CA THR A 135 -10.31 -8.12 -8.41
C THR A 135 -10.58 -7.44 -9.75
N ARG A 136 -11.83 -7.06 -10.03
CA ARG A 136 -12.18 -6.33 -11.27
C ARG A 136 -11.44 -5.00 -11.39
N ARG A 137 -11.31 -4.25 -10.31
CA ARG A 137 -10.58 -2.98 -10.29
C ARG A 137 -9.08 -3.16 -10.51
N LEU A 138 -8.49 -4.16 -9.86
CA LEU A 138 -7.10 -4.52 -10.09
C LEU A 138 -6.86 -4.84 -11.58
N MET A 139 -7.73 -5.64 -12.19
CA MET A 139 -7.65 -5.97 -13.61
C MET A 139 -7.82 -4.74 -14.48
N ALA A 140 -8.73 -3.81 -14.16
CA ALA A 140 -8.89 -2.54 -14.86
C ALA A 140 -7.63 -1.68 -14.73
N GLN A 141 -7.07 -1.52 -13.53
CA GLN A 141 -5.84 -0.75 -13.30
C GLN A 141 -4.63 -1.38 -14.02
N ILE A 142 -4.54 -2.71 -14.04
CA ILE A 142 -3.48 -3.42 -14.79
C ILE A 142 -3.71 -3.23 -16.30
N ALA A 143 -4.95 -3.30 -16.79
CA ALA A 143 -5.29 -3.05 -18.18
C ALA A 143 -5.03 -1.59 -18.57
N ASP A 144 -5.38 -0.63 -17.72
CA ASP A 144 -5.08 0.79 -17.91
C ASP A 144 -3.58 1.07 -17.87
N ARG A 145 -2.83 0.41 -16.99
CA ARG A 145 -1.36 0.44 -16.99
C ARG A 145 -0.78 -0.27 -18.21
N ALA A 146 -1.39 -1.35 -18.70
CA ALA A 146 -0.97 -2.06 -19.90
C ALA A 146 -1.44 -1.33 -21.19
N ALA A 147 -2.59 -0.67 -21.17
CA ALA A 147 -3.08 0.20 -22.23
C ALA A 147 -2.40 1.59 -22.20
N SER A 148 -2.06 2.08 -21.04
CA SER A 148 -0.99 3.05 -20.81
C SER A 148 0.34 2.32 -20.96
N THR A 149 0.52 1.65 -22.12
CA THR A 149 1.84 1.34 -22.62
C THR A 149 2.63 2.61 -22.52
N MET A 150 3.50 2.65 -21.50
CA MET A 150 4.40 3.75 -21.19
C MET A 150 3.74 5.10 -21.51
N PRO A 151 3.50 5.97 -20.56
CA PRO A 151 3.47 7.35 -20.93
C PRO A 151 4.74 7.47 -21.77
N VAL A 152 4.59 7.88 -23.04
CA VAL A 152 5.71 8.38 -23.81
C VAL A 152 6.08 9.63 -23.02
N TYR A 153 6.85 9.45 -21.94
CA TYR A 153 7.55 10.56 -21.35
C TYR A 153 8.45 11.01 -22.48
N GLU A 154 8.12 12.16 -23.08
CA GLU A 154 9.09 12.79 -23.95
C GLU A 154 10.38 12.79 -23.16
N GLU A 155 11.40 12.11 -23.65
CA GLU A 155 12.68 11.99 -22.95
C GLU A 155 13.11 13.37 -22.50
N LEU A 156 13.44 13.48 -21.21
CA LEU A 156 14.00 14.72 -20.71
C LEU A 156 15.31 14.96 -21.45
N THR A 157 15.44 16.10 -22.06
CA THR A 157 16.70 16.51 -22.66
C THR A 157 17.79 16.59 -21.56
N GLU A 158 19.03 16.41 -21.91
CA GLU A 158 20.18 16.56 -20.97
C GLU A 158 20.09 17.88 -20.18
N ARG A 159 19.58 18.91 -20.81
CA ARG A 159 19.43 20.24 -20.18
C ARG A 159 18.29 20.27 -19.16
N GLU A 160 17.17 19.65 -19.44
CA GLU A 160 16.04 19.51 -18.51
C GLU A 160 16.43 18.65 -17.32
N LEU A 161 17.16 17.57 -17.57
CA LEU A 161 17.67 16.70 -16.52
C LEU A 161 18.68 17.41 -15.60
N ALA A 162 19.61 18.19 -16.17
CA ALA A 162 20.56 18.98 -15.40
C ALA A 162 19.86 20.02 -14.52
N VAL A 163 18.86 20.74 -15.07
CA VAL A 163 18.05 21.71 -14.32
C VAL A 163 17.28 21.01 -13.20
N LEU A 164 16.63 19.89 -13.47
CA LEU A 164 15.85 19.12 -12.49
C LEU A 164 16.74 18.54 -11.38
N SER A 165 17.94 18.07 -11.72
CA SER A 165 18.92 17.57 -10.76
C SER A 165 19.35 18.64 -9.75
N LEU A 166 19.66 19.84 -10.23
CA LEU A 166 19.99 20.97 -9.35
C LEU A 166 18.76 21.44 -8.54
N ALA A 167 17.58 21.34 -9.15
CA ALA A 167 16.33 21.57 -8.44
C ALA A 167 16.14 20.57 -7.28
N GLY A 168 16.39 19.30 -7.48
CA GLY A 168 16.33 18.27 -6.44
C GLY A 168 17.32 18.51 -5.29
N LYS A 169 18.46 19.12 -5.56
CA LYS A 169 19.44 19.54 -4.55
C LYS A 169 19.06 20.83 -3.78
N GLY A 170 17.89 21.40 -4.03
CA GLY A 170 17.40 22.57 -3.31
C GLY A 170 17.87 23.92 -3.85
N TYR A 171 18.60 23.99 -4.99
CA TYR A 171 19.06 25.25 -5.56
C TYR A 171 17.89 26.10 -6.06
N THR A 172 17.95 27.42 -5.84
CA THR A 172 16.98 28.35 -6.42
C THR A 172 17.18 28.48 -7.94
N ASN A 173 16.16 28.91 -8.69
CA ASN A 173 16.27 29.07 -10.14
C ASN A 173 17.42 30.00 -10.54
N LYS A 174 17.66 31.07 -9.76
CA LYS A 174 18.78 31.99 -9.94
C LYS A 174 20.13 31.28 -9.76
N ALA A 175 20.26 30.43 -8.74
CA ALA A 175 21.49 29.66 -8.48
C ALA A 175 21.72 28.60 -9.57
N ILE A 176 20.63 27.92 -10.05
CA ILE A 176 20.71 27.00 -11.17
C ILE A 176 21.15 27.72 -12.44
N GLY A 177 20.61 28.92 -12.69
CA GLY A 177 20.98 29.75 -13.83
C GLY A 177 22.46 30.08 -13.84
N VAL A 178 23.02 30.48 -12.69
CA VAL A 178 24.47 30.76 -12.52
C VAL A 178 25.31 29.51 -12.80
N GLN A 179 24.95 28.37 -12.24
CA GLN A 179 25.69 27.11 -12.43
C GLN A 179 25.66 26.59 -13.87
N LEU A 180 24.57 26.80 -14.56
CA LEU A 180 24.36 26.28 -15.93
C LEU A 180 24.67 27.36 -17.02
N GLY A 181 25.02 28.58 -16.64
CA GLY A 181 25.31 29.66 -17.59
C GLY A 181 24.06 30.12 -18.38
N ILE A 182 22.87 30.10 -17.79
CA ILE A 182 21.61 30.52 -18.41
C ILE A 182 20.81 31.47 -17.51
N SER A 183 19.86 32.19 -18.10
CA SER A 183 19.01 33.10 -17.32
C SER A 183 18.03 32.34 -16.42
N ASP A 184 17.61 33.00 -15.30
CA ASP A 184 16.55 32.51 -14.43
C ASP A 184 15.24 32.18 -15.21
N ARG A 185 14.90 33.07 -16.18
CA ARG A 185 13.75 32.85 -17.06
C ARG A 185 13.88 31.56 -17.90
N THR A 186 15.11 31.26 -18.35
CA THR A 186 15.40 30.04 -19.11
C THR A 186 15.27 28.79 -18.20
N VAL A 187 15.73 28.87 -16.94
CA VAL A 187 15.55 27.80 -15.94
C VAL A 187 14.06 27.54 -15.70
N GLN A 188 13.25 28.60 -15.53
CA GLN A 188 11.79 28.45 -15.38
C GLN A 188 11.15 27.76 -16.58
N GLY A 189 11.59 28.12 -17.81
CA GLY A 189 11.12 27.48 -19.02
C GLY A 189 11.45 25.98 -19.09
N HIS A 190 12.67 25.60 -18.69
CA HIS A 190 13.04 24.18 -18.61
C HIS A 190 12.22 23.44 -17.54
N LEU A 191 12.05 24.00 -16.35
CA LEU A 191 11.24 23.38 -15.29
C LEU A 191 9.78 23.20 -15.71
N ALA A 192 9.18 24.22 -16.36
CA ALA A 192 7.80 24.12 -16.83
C ALA A 192 7.62 22.97 -17.84
N LYS A 193 8.53 22.83 -18.82
CA LYS A 193 8.54 21.72 -19.78
C LYS A 193 8.78 20.38 -19.07
N THR A 194 9.70 20.32 -18.12
CA THR A 194 9.97 19.11 -17.34
C THR A 194 8.74 18.68 -16.54
N TYR A 195 8.03 19.64 -15.92
CA TYR A 195 6.79 19.32 -15.20
C TYR A 195 5.70 18.77 -16.14
N GLN A 196 5.55 19.38 -17.32
CA GLN A 196 4.62 18.89 -18.33
C GLN A 196 4.99 17.47 -18.80
N LYS A 197 6.26 17.22 -19.11
CA LYS A 197 6.76 15.92 -19.57
C LYS A 197 6.62 14.83 -18.48
N LEU A 198 6.80 15.18 -17.22
CA LEU A 198 6.67 14.28 -16.09
C LEU A 198 5.24 14.24 -15.52
N ASP A 199 4.30 14.98 -16.09
CA ASP A 199 2.94 15.13 -15.56
C ASP A 199 2.98 15.47 -14.05
N ALA A 200 3.77 16.48 -13.68
CA ALA A 200 3.97 16.93 -12.31
C ALA A 200 3.43 18.35 -12.12
N ASN A 201 2.77 18.60 -10.98
CA ASN A 201 2.16 19.90 -10.67
C ASN A 201 3.04 20.75 -9.75
N SER A 202 4.16 20.19 -9.28
CA SER A 202 5.07 20.88 -8.40
C SER A 202 6.52 20.42 -8.61
N ARG A 203 7.47 21.27 -8.13
CA ARG A 203 8.90 20.95 -8.15
C ARG A 203 9.22 19.66 -7.41
N THR A 204 8.68 19.49 -6.21
CA THR A 204 8.89 18.31 -5.39
C THR A 204 8.35 17.06 -6.08
N GLU A 205 7.16 17.15 -6.67
CA GLU A 205 6.55 16.04 -7.41
C GLU A 205 7.37 15.65 -8.64
N ALA A 206 7.87 16.63 -9.40
CA ALA A 206 8.73 16.37 -10.56
C ALA A 206 10.04 15.65 -10.17
N VAL A 207 10.67 16.06 -9.08
CA VAL A 207 11.88 15.41 -8.55
C VAL A 207 11.58 13.99 -8.12
N MET A 208 10.50 13.76 -7.35
CA MET A 208 10.10 12.44 -6.88
C MET A 208 9.75 11.50 -8.04
N LYS A 209 9.03 11.97 -9.04
CA LYS A 209 8.74 11.21 -10.26
C LYS A 209 10.01 10.85 -11.03
N ALA A 210 10.94 11.78 -11.20
CA ALA A 210 12.22 11.51 -11.87
C ALA A 210 13.07 10.46 -11.13
N VAL A 211 13.08 10.48 -9.80
CA VAL A 211 13.74 9.45 -8.98
C VAL A 211 13.06 8.10 -9.14
N SER A 212 11.73 8.05 -9.08
CA SER A 212 10.96 6.79 -9.23
C SER A 212 11.10 6.15 -10.63
N LEU A 213 11.34 6.97 -11.65
CA LEU A 213 11.60 6.54 -13.03
C LEU A 213 13.08 6.16 -13.28
N GLY A 214 13.95 6.27 -12.28
CA GLY A 214 15.38 5.99 -12.42
C GLY A 214 16.14 7.04 -13.22
N LEU A 215 15.56 8.20 -13.51
CA LEU A 215 16.19 9.30 -14.24
C LEU A 215 17.16 10.10 -13.37
N MET A 216 17.05 9.98 -12.06
CA MET A 216 17.89 10.64 -11.07
C MET A 216 18.24 9.68 -9.91
N PRO A 217 19.45 9.80 -9.33
CA PRO A 217 19.82 9.00 -8.16
C PRO A 217 19.01 9.39 -6.92
N THR A 218 18.79 8.45 -6.03
CA THR A 218 17.98 8.58 -4.79
C THR A 218 18.63 9.48 -3.71
N GLU A 219 19.89 9.91 -3.88
CA GLU A 219 20.59 10.77 -2.93
C GLU A 219 20.16 12.24 -3.07
N VAL A 220 19.07 12.58 -2.40
CA VAL A 220 18.76 13.97 -2.05
C VAL A 220 19.29 14.17 -0.63
N LYS A 221 20.48 14.79 -0.52
CA LYS A 221 21.03 15.27 0.76
C LYS A 221 20.32 16.55 1.16
#